data_3f80f43720121bd79daa4119e728bb20
#
_entry.id   3f80f43720121bd79daa4119e728bb20
#
_cell.length_a   1.000
_cell.length_b   1.000
_cell.length_c   1.000
_cell.angle_alpha   90.00
_cell.angle_beta   90.00
_cell.angle_gamma   90.00
#
_symmetry.space_group_name_H-M   'P 1'
#
loop_
_entity.id
_entity.type
_entity.pdbx_description
1 polymer ?
#
loop_
_entity_poly.entity_id
_entity_poly.type
_entity_poly.pdbx_seq_one_letter_code
_entity_poly.pdbx_strand_id
1 'polypeptide(L)'
;MSDEKSMGTLVPAQEAEKPAPLKLDVTARAIDPIKNLVGFATVKLNDCFVVEDFKILTGSKGLYVGMPSKPDKSSPSGYRETVKPITADFRKELHGAILGAYEQAVEKLQTRAAAARQAPPPEKQSIKEQLEAGAKQAAKENAERPQKEKPKRAKAAKAAER
;
A
#
# COMPACT_ATOMS: atom_id res chain seq x y z
N MET A 1 50.24 46.72 30.75
CA MET A 1 50.89 46.45 29.46
C MET A 1 50.81 45.00 29.20
N SER A 2 50.00 44.67 28.25
CA SER A 2 50.06 43.53 27.31
C SER A 2 48.68 43.18 26.89
N ASP A 3 48.31 43.66 25.69
CA ASP A 3 47.13 43.39 24.95
C ASP A 3 47.20 41.96 24.40
N GLU A 4 46.35 41.07 24.83
CA GLU A 4 46.10 39.81 24.12
C GLU A 4 44.91 39.96 23.19
N LYS A 5 45.24 40.19 21.96
CA LYS A 5 44.38 40.23 20.78
C LYS A 5 43.84 38.84 20.49
N SER A 6 42.58 38.57 20.92
CA SER A 6 41.86 37.40 20.57
C SER A 6 41.55 37.40 19.06
N MET A 7 42.29 36.58 18.33
CA MET A 7 42.03 36.27 16.93
C MET A 7 40.73 35.45 16.85
N GLY A 8 39.65 36.14 16.49
CA GLY A 8 38.40 35.45 16.07
C GLY A 8 38.68 34.67 14.80
N THR A 9 38.64 33.34 14.91
CA THR A 9 38.64 32.43 13.77
C THR A 9 37.34 32.65 13.01
N LEU A 10 37.43 33.34 11.89
CA LEU A 10 36.37 33.41 10.88
C LEU A 10 36.20 31.98 10.32
N VAL A 11 35.19 31.27 10.81
CA VAL A 11 34.66 30.10 10.13
C VAL A 11 34.10 30.57 8.78
N PRO A 12 34.59 30.07 7.64
CA PRO A 12 34.01 30.43 6.35
C PRO A 12 32.54 30.00 6.38
N ALA A 13 31.68 30.95 6.08
CA ALA A 13 30.29 30.65 5.82
C ALA A 13 30.25 29.55 4.72
N GLN A 14 29.91 28.35 5.11
CA GLN A 14 29.60 27.28 4.13
C GLN A 14 28.51 27.85 3.23
N GLU A 15 28.87 28.12 1.99
CA GLU A 15 27.90 28.30 0.91
C GLU A 15 26.89 27.17 1.06
N ALA A 16 25.67 27.55 1.34
CA ALA A 16 24.54 26.59 1.41
C ALA A 16 24.45 25.95 0.04
N GLU A 17 25.09 24.78 -0.12
CA GLU A 17 24.84 23.90 -1.25
C GLU A 17 23.34 23.77 -1.35
N LYS A 18 22.76 24.18 -2.48
CA LYS A 18 21.37 23.97 -2.78
C LYS A 18 21.12 22.48 -2.57
N PRO A 19 20.22 22.10 -1.65
CA PRO A 19 19.97 20.69 -1.40
C PRO A 19 19.64 20.01 -2.73
N ALA A 20 20.28 18.88 -2.99
CA ALA A 20 20.02 18.09 -4.18
C ALA A 20 18.50 17.89 -4.33
N PRO A 21 17.94 17.99 -5.55
CA PRO A 21 16.51 17.88 -5.75
C PRO A 21 16.01 16.56 -5.15
N LEU A 22 15.05 16.68 -4.24
CA LEU A 22 14.43 15.51 -3.61
C LEU A 22 13.64 14.74 -4.66
N LYS A 23 14.01 13.49 -4.89
CA LYS A 23 13.25 12.59 -5.76
C LYS A 23 11.97 12.17 -5.05
N LEU A 24 10.84 12.58 -5.62
CA LEU A 24 9.50 12.21 -5.16
C LEU A 24 8.94 11.11 -6.05
N ASP A 25 8.64 9.96 -5.48
CA ASP A 25 7.89 8.89 -6.13
C ASP A 25 6.58 8.71 -5.36
N VAL A 26 5.45 8.93 -6.03
CA VAL A 26 4.14 8.94 -5.40
C VAL A 26 3.27 7.84 -5.97
N THR A 27 2.72 7.03 -5.10
CA THR A 27 1.72 6.02 -5.44
C THR A 27 0.39 6.40 -4.81
N ALA A 28 -0.62 6.67 -5.63
CA ALA A 28 -1.96 6.97 -5.16
C ALA A 28 -2.91 5.78 -5.36
N ARG A 29 -3.84 5.63 -4.44
CA ARG A 29 -4.87 4.61 -4.42
C ARG A 29 -6.24 5.27 -4.25
N ALA A 30 -7.09 5.19 -5.26
CA ALA A 30 -8.47 5.60 -5.16
C ALA A 30 -9.26 4.58 -4.33
N ILE A 31 -10.18 5.07 -3.52
CA ILE A 31 -11.15 4.28 -2.75
C ILE A 31 -12.57 4.74 -3.08
N ASP A 32 -13.56 3.95 -2.70
CA ASP A 32 -14.94 4.39 -2.73
C ASP A 32 -15.11 5.61 -1.81
N PRO A 33 -15.74 6.69 -2.28
CA PRO A 33 -15.84 7.93 -1.52
C PRO A 33 -16.52 7.74 -0.17
N ILE A 34 -15.82 8.04 0.91
CA ILE A 34 -16.36 8.05 2.27
C ILE A 34 -16.43 9.49 2.73
N LYS A 35 -17.60 10.11 2.67
CA LYS A 35 -17.77 11.55 2.87
C LYS A 35 -16.89 12.33 1.88
N ASN A 36 -15.88 13.04 2.38
CA ASN A 36 -14.95 13.82 1.56
C ASN A 36 -13.67 13.06 1.18
N LEU A 37 -13.44 11.88 1.74
CA LEU A 37 -12.24 11.09 1.49
C LEU A 37 -12.44 10.27 0.22
N VAL A 38 -11.55 10.43 -0.76
CA VAL A 38 -11.62 9.78 -2.07
C VAL A 38 -10.40 8.90 -2.37
N GLY A 39 -9.33 9.00 -1.58
CA GLY A 39 -8.16 8.17 -1.79
C GLY A 39 -7.10 8.34 -0.70
N PHE A 40 -6.10 7.51 -0.81
CA PHE A 40 -4.87 7.58 -0.03
C PHE A 40 -3.67 7.64 -0.96
N ALA A 41 -2.59 8.26 -0.50
CA ALA A 41 -1.32 8.24 -1.21
C ALA A 41 -0.17 7.87 -0.29
N THR A 42 0.82 7.23 -0.88
CA THR A 42 2.11 6.90 -0.29
C THR A 42 3.18 7.64 -1.06
N VAL A 43 4.06 8.30 -0.36
CA VAL A 43 5.15 9.09 -0.92
C VAL A 43 6.48 8.46 -0.53
N LYS A 44 7.30 8.16 -1.53
CA LYS A 44 8.66 7.70 -1.35
C LYS A 44 9.63 8.84 -1.66
N LEU A 45 10.54 9.09 -0.76
CA LEU A 45 11.55 10.14 -0.84
C LEU A 45 12.92 9.50 -1.11
N ASN A 46 13.58 9.89 -2.18
CA ASN A 46 14.93 9.44 -2.55
C ASN A 46 15.13 7.91 -2.51
N ASP A 47 14.08 7.13 -2.75
CA ASP A 47 14.07 5.66 -2.67
C ASP A 47 14.50 5.07 -1.30
N CYS A 48 14.68 5.90 -0.29
CA CYS A 48 15.18 5.49 1.04
C CYS A 48 14.17 5.73 2.17
N PHE A 49 13.15 6.55 1.95
CA PHE A 49 12.16 6.86 2.99
C PHE A 49 10.74 6.85 2.43
N VAL A 50 9.82 6.20 3.13
CA VAL A 50 8.41 6.10 2.73
C VAL A 50 7.54 6.74 3.79
N VAL A 51 6.61 7.58 3.34
CA VAL A 51 5.55 8.15 4.16
C VAL A 51 4.21 7.70 3.60
N GLU A 52 3.41 7.08 4.42
CA GLU A 52 2.09 6.57 4.09
C GLU A 52 0.99 7.46 4.68
N ASP A 53 -0.27 7.14 4.38
CA ASP A 53 -1.46 7.77 4.96
C ASP A 53 -1.69 9.24 4.61
N PHE A 54 -1.19 9.71 3.48
CA PHE A 54 -1.68 10.95 2.90
C PHE A 54 -3.12 10.77 2.45
N LYS A 55 -4.02 11.62 2.91
CA LYS A 55 -5.44 11.56 2.59
C LYS A 55 -5.73 12.46 1.40
N ILE A 56 -6.46 11.95 0.42
CA ILE A 56 -6.95 12.74 -0.71
C ILE A 56 -8.41 13.01 -0.45
N LEU A 57 -8.74 14.30 -0.34
CA LEU A 57 -10.08 14.76 0.05
C LEU A 57 -10.66 15.68 -1.01
N THR A 58 -11.99 15.64 -1.12
CA THR A 58 -12.75 16.56 -1.96
C THR A 58 -13.25 17.72 -1.12
N GLY A 59 -13.00 18.94 -1.56
CA GLY A 59 -13.50 20.16 -0.96
C GLY A 59 -14.27 21.04 -1.94
N SER A 60 -14.73 22.19 -1.48
CA SER A 60 -15.48 23.17 -2.30
C SER A 60 -14.66 23.76 -3.45
N LYS A 61 -13.35 23.75 -3.36
CA LYS A 61 -12.41 24.24 -4.38
C LYS A 61 -11.76 23.14 -5.20
N GLY A 62 -12.17 21.88 -5.05
CA GLY A 62 -11.60 20.71 -5.71
C GLY A 62 -10.89 19.74 -4.76
N LEU A 63 -10.00 18.94 -5.30
CA LEU A 63 -9.23 17.97 -4.52
C LEU A 63 -8.13 18.67 -3.71
N TYR A 64 -7.91 18.20 -2.49
CA TYR A 64 -6.82 18.65 -1.65
C TYR A 64 -6.19 17.49 -0.87
N VAL A 65 -4.95 17.68 -0.44
CA VAL A 65 -4.18 16.65 0.26
C VAL A 65 -4.17 16.96 1.75
N GLY A 66 -4.62 16.00 2.56
CA GLY A 66 -4.49 16.00 4.01
C GLY A 66 -3.22 15.27 4.44
N MET A 67 -2.47 15.90 5.33
CA MET A 67 -1.25 15.28 5.88
C MET A 67 -1.57 14.10 6.79
N PRO A 68 -0.63 13.13 6.91
CA PRO A 68 -0.74 12.06 7.88
C PRO A 68 -0.91 12.62 9.28
N SER A 69 -1.95 12.20 9.98
CA SER A 69 -2.31 12.74 11.29
C SER A 69 -2.80 11.66 12.22
N LYS A 70 -2.55 11.81 13.50
CA LYS A 70 -3.05 10.93 14.57
C LYS A 70 -3.99 11.69 15.50
N PRO A 71 -4.94 11.00 16.16
CA PRO A 71 -5.79 11.60 17.17
C PRO A 71 -4.93 12.15 18.33
N ASP A 72 -5.19 13.39 18.72
CA ASP A 72 -4.52 14.03 19.85
C ASP A 72 -5.51 14.91 20.60
N LYS A 73 -5.83 14.52 21.83
CA LYS A 73 -6.79 15.22 22.69
C LYS A 73 -6.30 16.61 23.13
N SER A 74 -5.00 16.87 23.07
CA SER A 74 -4.40 18.16 23.43
C SER A 74 -4.44 19.17 22.28
N SER A 75 -4.75 18.73 21.06
CA SER A 75 -4.88 19.59 19.89
C SER A 75 -6.28 20.19 19.79
N PRO A 76 -6.44 21.49 19.47
CA PRO A 76 -7.75 22.12 19.27
C PRO A 76 -8.59 21.46 18.17
N SER A 77 -7.95 20.85 17.17
CA SER A 77 -8.60 20.11 16.08
C SER A 77 -8.91 18.65 16.40
N GLY A 78 -8.47 18.13 17.56
CA GLY A 78 -8.56 16.72 17.92
C GLY A 78 -7.56 15.83 17.18
N TYR A 79 -6.73 16.40 16.31
CA TYR A 79 -5.73 15.67 15.49
C TYR A 79 -4.42 16.44 15.46
N ARG A 80 -3.32 15.71 15.40
CA ARG A 80 -1.97 16.25 15.25
C ARG A 80 -1.31 15.66 14.01
N GLU A 81 -0.83 16.52 13.13
CA GLU A 81 -0.03 16.09 11.97
C GLU A 81 1.26 15.41 12.43
N THR A 82 1.52 14.23 11.93
CA THR A 82 2.73 13.44 12.23
C THR A 82 3.85 13.76 11.26
N VAL A 83 3.51 14.15 10.05
CA VAL A 83 4.44 14.56 8.99
C VAL A 83 3.93 15.84 8.38
N LYS A 84 4.83 16.81 8.21
CA LYS A 84 4.51 18.08 7.56
C LYS A 84 5.75 18.64 6.85
N PRO A 85 5.60 19.16 5.63
CA PRO A 85 6.66 19.86 4.95
C PRO A 85 6.96 21.19 5.66
N ILE A 86 8.24 21.51 5.77
CA ILE A 86 8.70 22.72 6.46
C ILE A 86 8.62 23.93 5.53
N THR A 87 8.93 23.73 4.24
CA THR A 87 8.94 24.81 3.23
C THR A 87 7.63 24.83 2.44
N ALA A 88 7.19 26.03 2.08
CA ALA A 88 5.96 26.21 1.29
C ALA A 88 6.11 25.66 -0.14
N ASP A 89 7.31 25.75 -0.72
CA ASP A 89 7.55 25.27 -2.07
C ASP A 89 7.51 23.76 -2.15
N PHE A 90 8.16 23.06 -1.21
CA PHE A 90 8.07 21.61 -1.12
C PHE A 90 6.65 21.12 -0.83
N ARG A 91 5.87 21.88 -0.05
CA ARG A 91 4.45 21.57 0.16
C ARG A 91 3.65 21.63 -1.15
N LYS A 92 3.87 22.63 -1.99
CA LYS A 92 3.20 22.75 -3.29
C LYS A 92 3.60 21.60 -4.23
N GLU A 93 4.89 21.30 -4.30
CA GLU A 93 5.42 20.20 -5.10
C GLU A 93 4.82 18.86 -4.67
N LEU A 94 4.84 18.58 -3.37
CA LEU A 94 4.27 17.36 -2.78
C LEU A 94 2.77 17.22 -3.08
N HIS A 95 2.00 18.30 -2.91
CA HIS A 95 0.57 18.28 -3.22
C HIS A 95 0.32 18.04 -4.71
N GLY A 96 1.06 18.72 -5.59
CA GLY A 96 0.97 18.54 -7.03
C GLY A 96 1.28 17.11 -7.46
N ALA A 97 2.36 16.53 -6.92
CA ALA A 97 2.75 15.16 -7.19
C ALA A 97 1.69 14.13 -6.73
N ILE A 98 1.10 14.34 -5.54
CA ILE A 98 0.05 13.44 -5.01
C ILE A 98 -1.23 13.54 -5.84
N LEU A 99 -1.67 14.73 -6.20
CA LEU A 99 -2.89 14.91 -7.01
C LEU A 99 -2.69 14.34 -8.42
N GLY A 100 -1.55 14.59 -9.07
CA GLY A 100 -1.24 14.01 -10.38
C GLY A 100 -1.18 12.48 -10.35
N ALA A 101 -0.60 11.88 -9.32
CA ALA A 101 -0.60 10.43 -9.16
C ALA A 101 -2.01 9.86 -8.93
N TYR A 102 -2.88 10.61 -8.22
CA TYR A 102 -4.27 10.23 -8.02
C TYR A 102 -5.07 10.24 -9.32
N GLU A 103 -4.93 11.28 -10.13
CA GLU A 103 -5.58 11.39 -11.45
C GLU A 103 -5.21 10.21 -12.35
N GLN A 104 -3.92 9.87 -12.41
CA GLN A 104 -3.43 8.70 -13.14
C GLN A 104 -4.00 7.38 -12.60
N ALA A 105 -4.15 7.26 -11.28
CA ALA A 105 -4.73 6.07 -10.67
C ALA A 105 -6.22 5.92 -11.04
N VAL A 106 -6.98 7.02 -11.03
CA VAL A 106 -8.39 7.04 -11.44
C VAL A 106 -8.53 6.69 -12.93
N GLU A 107 -7.71 7.26 -13.79
CA GLU A 107 -7.71 6.97 -15.23
C GLU A 107 -7.43 5.49 -15.51
N LYS A 108 -6.41 4.92 -14.84
CA LYS A 108 -6.12 3.47 -14.93
C LYS A 108 -7.29 2.60 -14.48
N LEU A 109 -8.00 2.99 -13.44
CA LEU A 109 -9.19 2.26 -12.97
C LEU A 109 -10.32 2.34 -14.00
N GLN A 110 -10.57 3.51 -14.58
CA GLN A 110 -11.59 3.69 -15.63
C GLN A 110 -11.25 2.87 -16.88
N THR A 111 -10.00 2.89 -17.34
CA THR A 111 -9.53 2.10 -18.47
C THR A 111 -9.68 0.61 -18.21
N ARG A 112 -9.32 0.12 -17.04
CA ARG A 112 -9.50 -1.28 -16.64
C ARG A 112 -10.99 -1.69 -16.57
N ALA A 113 -11.84 -0.82 -16.04
CA ALA A 113 -13.28 -1.06 -15.99
C ALA A 113 -13.91 -1.09 -17.40
N ALA A 114 -13.47 -0.21 -18.30
CA ALA A 114 -13.89 -0.23 -19.69
C ALA A 114 -13.42 -1.50 -20.43
N ALA A 115 -12.16 -1.88 -20.24
CA ALA A 115 -11.63 -3.13 -20.82
C ALA A 115 -12.34 -4.37 -20.28
N ALA A 116 -12.67 -4.41 -18.97
CA ALA A 116 -13.42 -5.52 -18.39
C ALA A 116 -14.85 -5.62 -18.91
N ARG A 117 -15.46 -4.52 -19.32
CA ARG A 117 -16.79 -4.52 -19.97
C ARG A 117 -16.74 -4.99 -21.42
N GLN A 118 -15.61 -4.82 -22.10
CA GLN A 118 -15.39 -5.23 -23.48
C GLN A 118 -14.79 -6.63 -23.61
N ALA A 119 -14.20 -7.17 -22.53
CA ALA A 119 -13.76 -8.53 -22.51
C ALA A 119 -14.97 -9.47 -22.61
N PRO A 120 -14.99 -10.43 -23.54
CA PRO A 120 -16.01 -11.45 -23.55
C PRO A 120 -15.99 -12.12 -22.16
N PRO A 121 -17.15 -12.47 -21.59
CA PRO A 121 -17.20 -13.15 -20.31
C PRO A 121 -16.26 -14.36 -20.41
N PRO A 122 -15.39 -14.59 -19.43
CA PRO A 122 -14.56 -15.78 -19.44
C PRO A 122 -15.53 -16.95 -19.62
N GLU A 123 -15.32 -17.72 -20.70
CA GLU A 123 -16.10 -18.94 -20.91
C GLU A 123 -16.08 -19.71 -19.61
N LYS A 124 -17.20 -19.69 -18.94
CA LYS A 124 -17.42 -20.51 -17.75
C LYS A 124 -17.37 -21.94 -18.26
N GLN A 125 -16.16 -22.50 -18.37
CA GLN A 125 -16.02 -23.93 -18.47
C GLN A 125 -16.91 -24.49 -17.38
N SER A 126 -17.98 -25.14 -17.80
CA SER A 126 -19.03 -25.57 -16.90
C SER A 126 -18.35 -26.32 -15.76
N ILE A 127 -18.66 -25.95 -14.51
CA ILE A 127 -18.16 -26.69 -13.32
C ILE A 127 -18.37 -28.18 -13.49
N LYS A 128 -19.39 -28.59 -14.27
CA LYS A 128 -19.60 -29.96 -14.71
C LYS A 128 -18.45 -30.53 -15.54
N GLU A 129 -17.91 -29.79 -16.52
CA GLU A 129 -16.79 -30.28 -17.33
C GLU A 129 -15.51 -30.40 -16.52
N GLN A 130 -15.27 -29.48 -15.60
CA GLN A 130 -14.12 -29.57 -14.68
C GLN A 130 -14.27 -30.72 -13.68
N LEU A 131 -15.46 -30.97 -13.19
CA LEU A 131 -15.77 -32.12 -12.34
C LEU A 131 -15.66 -33.45 -13.10
N GLU A 132 -16.14 -33.54 -14.34
CA GLU A 132 -15.99 -34.74 -15.16
C GLU A 132 -14.55 -35.02 -15.58
N ALA A 133 -13.78 -33.97 -15.91
CA ALA A 133 -12.35 -34.11 -16.19
C ALA A 133 -11.57 -34.54 -14.95
N GLY A 134 -11.87 -33.94 -13.79
CA GLY A 134 -11.27 -34.33 -12.51
C GLY A 134 -11.65 -35.76 -12.07
N ALA A 135 -12.90 -36.17 -12.29
CA ALA A 135 -13.37 -37.54 -11.98
C ALA A 135 -12.70 -38.59 -12.88
N LYS A 136 -12.48 -38.30 -14.15
CA LYS A 136 -11.75 -39.19 -15.08
C LYS A 136 -10.26 -39.30 -14.74
N GLN A 137 -9.62 -38.21 -14.29
CA GLN A 137 -8.24 -38.24 -13.82
C GLN A 137 -8.09 -39.01 -12.51
N ALA A 138 -8.99 -38.82 -11.55
CA ALA A 138 -9.00 -39.52 -10.28
C ALA A 138 -9.27 -41.04 -10.47
N ALA A 139 -10.13 -41.41 -11.42
CA ALA A 139 -10.37 -42.80 -11.75
C ALA A 139 -9.15 -43.50 -12.37
N LYS A 140 -8.39 -42.82 -13.24
CA LYS A 140 -7.13 -43.35 -13.79
C LYS A 140 -6.06 -43.51 -12.72
N GLU A 141 -5.90 -42.53 -11.86
CA GLU A 141 -4.90 -42.54 -10.78
C GLU A 141 -5.23 -43.60 -9.72
N ASN A 142 -6.51 -43.86 -9.45
CA ASN A 142 -6.93 -44.93 -8.55
C ASN A 142 -6.77 -46.34 -9.15
N ALA A 143 -6.78 -46.48 -10.47
CA ALA A 143 -6.56 -47.76 -11.15
C ALA A 143 -5.07 -48.14 -11.19
N GLU A 144 -4.17 -47.16 -11.12
CA GLU A 144 -2.67 -47.39 -11.11
C GLU A 144 -2.09 -47.51 -9.72
N ARG A 145 -2.86 -47.30 -8.64
CA ARG A 145 -2.34 -47.52 -7.28
C ARG A 145 -2.28 -49.01 -6.95
N PRO A 146 -1.08 -49.56 -6.68
CA PRO A 146 -0.96 -50.93 -6.15
C PRO A 146 -1.65 -50.98 -4.79
N GLN A 147 -2.54 -51.96 -4.64
CA GLN A 147 -3.27 -52.22 -3.39
C GLN A 147 -2.25 -52.58 -2.29
N LYS A 148 -1.91 -51.60 -1.44
CA LYS A 148 -1.23 -51.87 -0.17
C LYS A 148 -2.25 -52.52 0.78
N GLU A 149 -1.95 -53.74 1.14
CA GLU A 149 -2.72 -54.55 2.09
C GLU A 149 -3.11 -53.73 3.36
N LYS A 150 -4.36 -53.86 3.75
CA LYS A 150 -4.89 -53.32 4.99
C LYS A 150 -4.26 -54.07 6.18
N PRO A 151 -3.66 -53.46 7.17
CA PRO A 151 -3.20 -54.15 8.37
C PRO A 151 -4.45 -54.63 9.15
N LYS A 152 -4.49 -55.95 9.40
CA LYS A 152 -5.48 -56.62 10.23
C LYS A 152 -5.46 -56.03 11.65
N ARG A 153 -6.55 -55.38 12.02
CA ARG A 153 -6.77 -54.85 13.36
C ARG A 153 -6.95 -56.04 14.33
N ALA A 154 -5.94 -56.32 15.12
CA ALA A 154 -5.97 -57.33 16.20
C ALA A 154 -7.01 -56.88 17.24
N LYS A 155 -7.98 -57.71 17.51
CA LYS A 155 -8.91 -57.61 18.68
C LYS A 155 -8.08 -57.87 19.93
N ALA A 156 -7.86 -56.87 20.74
CA ALA A 156 -7.43 -57.09 22.12
C ALA A 156 -8.65 -57.27 22.97
N ALA A 157 -8.72 -58.40 23.58
CA ALA A 157 -9.78 -58.86 24.46
C ALA A 157 -9.75 -58.06 25.78
N LYS A 158 -10.96 -57.82 26.24
CA LYS A 158 -11.38 -57.36 27.57
C LYS A 158 -10.98 -58.41 28.58
N ALA A 159 -10.23 -58.08 29.58
CA ALA A 159 -10.18 -58.80 30.84
C ALA A 159 -10.41 -57.81 31.99
N ALA A 160 -11.45 -58.11 32.70
CA ALA A 160 -11.92 -57.47 33.92
C ALA A 160 -11.10 -57.94 35.12
N GLU A 161 -11.35 -57.27 36.21
CA GLU A 161 -11.25 -57.67 37.64
C GLU A 161 -10.05 -57.08 38.41
N ARG A 162 -10.28 -56.26 39.24
CA ARG A 162 -10.66 -56.10 40.64
C ARG A 162 -10.24 -54.74 41.15
#